data_cb0117cd79c48d33ac80d2244835d764
#
_entry.id   cb0117cd79c48d33ac80d2244835d764
#
_cell.length_a   1.000
_cell.length_b   1.000
_cell.length_c   1.000
_cell.angle_alpha   90.00
_cell.angle_beta   90.00
_cell.angle_gamma   90.00
#
_symmetry.space_group_name_H-M   'P 1'
#
loop_
_entity.id
_entity.type
_entity.pdbx_description
1 polymer ?
#
loop_
_entity_poly.entity_id
_entity_poly.type
_entity_poly.pdbx_seq_one_letter_code
_entity_poly.pdbx_strand_id
1 'polypeptide(L)'
;MVNLLLAVIYVAFISLGLPDAVLGAAWPTMSVDLGAPISWAGGISMTISAGTIVSALLSDRMTLRFGAGKVTAVSVALTALALFGFSVAPNYWVLILLAIPYGLGAGGVDAALNNYVAIHYESRHMSWLHAMWGIGALTGPYIMGFALGAGQGWSWGYRYISILQVVLTAILIFSLPLWKKRSEVKTGEVSGESDGTANDETRKPLGVRGVLAIRGAKEILVMFFCYCALEQTAMLWASSYMALGKGIDKTTAAMWASLFCIGITVGRLASGFLTMKFNDPAMIRLGQALVLTGICLLYTSDAA
;
A
#
# COMPACT_ATOMS: atom_id res chain seq x y z
N MET A 1 0.37 -6.21 -26.23
CA MET A 1 0.43 -4.86 -25.64
C MET A 1 -0.38 -4.74 -24.34
N VAL A 2 -1.53 -5.40 -24.22
CA VAL A 2 -2.34 -5.41 -22.98
C VAL A 2 -1.53 -5.94 -21.79
N ASN A 3 -0.74 -6.97 -22.00
CA ASN A 3 0.07 -7.60 -20.94
C ASN A 3 1.21 -6.72 -20.42
N LEU A 4 1.79 -5.84 -21.26
CA LEU A 4 2.88 -4.96 -20.84
C LEU A 4 2.40 -3.86 -19.88
N LEU A 5 1.27 -3.21 -20.18
CA LEU A 5 0.69 -2.21 -19.29
C LEU A 5 0.29 -2.82 -17.94
N LEU A 6 -0.30 -4.02 -17.95
CA LEU A 6 -0.65 -4.73 -16.73
C LEU A 6 0.59 -5.07 -15.89
N ALA A 7 1.69 -5.50 -16.54
CA ALA A 7 2.96 -5.73 -15.84
C ALA A 7 3.49 -4.44 -15.20
N VAL A 8 3.42 -3.30 -15.90
CA VAL A 8 3.80 -1.99 -15.33
C VAL A 8 2.94 -1.63 -14.12
N ILE A 9 1.62 -1.88 -14.20
CA ILE A 9 0.70 -1.64 -13.08
C ILE A 9 1.08 -2.51 -11.88
N TYR A 10 1.39 -3.78 -12.08
CA TYR A 10 1.83 -4.69 -11.01
C TYR A 10 3.16 -4.24 -10.38
N VAL A 11 4.13 -3.81 -11.20
CA VAL A 11 5.39 -3.26 -10.71
C VAL A 11 5.17 -1.96 -9.90
N ALA A 12 4.22 -1.12 -10.33
CA ALA A 12 3.84 0.07 -9.56
C ALA A 12 3.22 -0.28 -8.19
N PHE A 13 2.49 -1.39 -8.08
CA PHE A 13 1.97 -1.86 -6.80
C PHE A 13 3.03 -2.49 -5.89
N ILE A 14 4.04 -3.16 -6.45
CA ILE A 14 5.24 -3.55 -5.69
C ILE A 14 5.91 -2.30 -5.11
N SER A 15 6.05 -1.26 -5.93
CA SER A 15 6.57 0.04 -5.53
C SER A 15 5.80 0.67 -4.37
N LEU A 16 4.47 0.57 -4.38
CA LEU A 16 3.60 1.07 -3.31
C LEU A 16 3.84 0.31 -1.99
N GLY A 17 3.98 -1.01 -2.06
CA GLY A 17 4.20 -1.85 -0.87
C GLY A 17 5.58 -1.72 -0.26
N LEU A 18 6.62 -1.41 -1.07
CA LEU A 18 8.01 -1.37 -0.61
C LEU A 18 8.23 -0.56 0.68
N PRO A 19 7.70 0.67 0.83
CA PRO A 19 7.96 1.49 2.00
C PRO A 19 6.99 1.27 3.17
N ASP A 20 5.88 0.55 2.97
CA ASP A 20 4.77 0.51 3.94
C ASP A 20 5.15 -0.06 5.32
N ALA A 21 5.95 -1.12 5.38
CA ALA A 21 6.38 -1.72 6.63
C ALA A 21 7.78 -1.27 7.09
N VAL A 22 8.45 -0.41 6.32
CA VAL A 22 9.85 -0.02 6.58
C VAL A 22 10.00 0.83 7.83
N LEU A 23 9.04 1.72 8.09
CA LEU A 23 9.06 2.55 9.30
C LEU A 23 9.06 1.66 10.56
N GLY A 24 8.19 0.66 10.62
CA GLY A 24 8.15 -0.28 11.74
C GLY A 24 9.44 -1.07 11.90
N ALA A 25 10.03 -1.54 10.82
CA ALA A 25 11.29 -2.28 10.82
C ALA A 25 12.49 -1.43 11.28
N ALA A 26 12.53 -0.16 10.86
CA ALA A 26 13.62 0.76 11.17
C ALA A 26 13.51 1.41 12.57
N TRP A 27 12.30 1.56 13.10
CA TRP A 27 12.01 2.40 14.26
C TRP A 27 12.77 2.03 15.53
N PRO A 28 13.02 0.77 15.88
CA PRO A 28 13.83 0.41 17.06
C PRO A 28 15.23 1.03 17.04
N THR A 29 15.79 1.28 15.85
CA THR A 29 17.08 1.95 15.68
C THR A 29 16.91 3.45 15.54
N MET A 30 15.98 3.90 14.68
CA MET A 30 15.70 5.31 14.43
C MET A 30 15.34 6.08 15.70
N SER A 31 14.52 5.51 16.58
CA SER A 31 14.10 6.17 17.83
C SER A 31 15.27 6.51 18.74
N VAL A 32 16.26 5.62 18.81
CA VAL A 32 17.49 5.84 19.59
C VAL A 32 18.35 6.94 18.96
N ASP A 33 18.61 6.83 17.68
CA ASP A 33 19.47 7.79 16.93
C ASP A 33 18.90 9.20 16.92
N LEU A 34 17.56 9.31 16.86
CA LEU A 34 16.84 10.59 16.84
C LEU A 34 16.49 11.12 18.24
N GLY A 35 16.82 10.37 19.31
CA GLY A 35 16.42 10.71 20.68
C GLY A 35 14.91 10.82 20.88
N ALA A 36 14.14 10.06 20.09
CA ALA A 36 12.68 10.13 20.06
C ALA A 36 12.04 8.98 20.87
N PRO A 37 10.97 9.24 21.62
CA PRO A 37 10.20 8.17 22.27
C PRO A 37 9.69 7.15 21.26
N ILE A 38 9.61 5.88 21.67
CA ILE A 38 9.15 4.80 20.78
C ILE A 38 7.76 5.07 20.22
N SER A 39 6.87 5.70 21.00
CA SER A 39 5.50 6.05 20.58
C SER A 39 5.41 7.06 19.43
N TRP A 40 6.48 7.79 19.15
CA TRP A 40 6.49 8.82 18.11
C TRP A 40 6.46 8.24 16.69
N ALA A 41 6.72 6.94 16.49
CA ALA A 41 6.43 6.25 15.22
C ALA A 41 4.98 6.45 14.80
N GLY A 42 4.05 6.42 15.76
CA GLY A 42 2.64 6.67 15.51
C GLY A 42 2.36 8.04 14.89
N GLY A 43 3.09 9.08 15.29
CA GLY A 43 2.94 10.43 14.72
C GLY A 43 3.29 10.48 13.24
N ILE A 44 4.39 9.83 12.83
CA ILE A 44 4.78 9.71 11.41
C ILE A 44 3.73 8.92 10.64
N SER A 45 3.32 7.75 11.16
CA SER A 45 2.31 6.89 10.53
C SER A 45 0.96 7.60 10.38
N MET A 46 0.50 8.33 11.39
CA MET A 46 -0.74 9.11 11.31
C MET A 46 -0.66 10.24 10.29
N THR A 47 0.50 10.90 10.16
CA THR A 47 0.72 11.95 9.16
C THR A 47 0.68 11.38 7.75
N ILE A 48 1.31 10.21 7.53
CA ILE A 48 1.25 9.49 6.25
C ILE A 48 -0.21 9.12 5.94
N SER A 49 -0.92 8.52 6.89
CA SER A 49 -2.32 8.11 6.71
C SER A 49 -3.24 9.29 6.41
N ALA A 50 -3.06 10.43 7.06
CA ALA A 50 -3.81 11.64 6.77
C ALA A 50 -3.56 12.13 5.33
N GLY A 51 -2.30 12.14 4.89
CA GLY A 51 -1.93 12.45 3.50
C GLY A 51 -2.56 11.49 2.50
N THR A 52 -2.55 10.19 2.79
CA THR A 52 -3.17 9.14 1.98
C THR A 52 -4.68 9.36 1.82
N ILE A 53 -5.38 9.66 2.91
CA ILE A 53 -6.82 9.95 2.87
C ILE A 53 -7.11 11.17 2.00
N VAL A 54 -6.37 12.26 2.19
CA VAL A 54 -6.54 13.50 1.39
C VAL A 54 -6.31 13.21 -0.09
N SER A 55 -5.24 12.51 -0.42
CA SER A 55 -4.90 12.16 -1.80
C SER A 55 -5.94 11.24 -2.44
N ALA A 56 -6.42 10.22 -1.71
CA ALA A 56 -7.46 9.31 -2.18
C ALA A 56 -8.76 10.05 -2.51
N LEU A 57 -9.20 10.99 -1.66
CA LEU A 57 -10.38 11.82 -1.90
C LEU A 57 -10.26 12.74 -3.12
N LEU A 58 -9.04 13.14 -3.47
CA LEU A 58 -8.76 13.98 -4.64
C LEU A 58 -8.47 13.17 -5.90
N SER A 59 -8.21 11.87 -5.76
CA SER A 59 -7.70 10.99 -6.84
C SER A 59 -8.63 10.96 -8.05
N ASP A 60 -9.94 10.89 -7.87
CA ASP A 60 -10.90 10.88 -8.99
C ASP A 60 -10.77 12.13 -9.85
N ARG A 61 -10.70 13.32 -9.20
CA ARG A 61 -10.56 14.58 -9.93
C ARG A 61 -9.23 14.67 -10.66
N MET A 62 -8.16 14.22 -10.01
CA MET A 62 -6.81 14.21 -10.58
C MET A 62 -6.72 13.24 -11.76
N THR A 63 -7.29 12.05 -11.63
CA THR A 63 -7.29 11.01 -12.66
C THR A 63 -8.13 11.42 -13.87
N LEU A 64 -9.30 12.04 -13.67
CA LEU A 64 -10.12 12.57 -14.76
C LEU A 64 -9.40 13.70 -15.51
N ARG A 65 -8.66 14.57 -14.81
CA ARG A 65 -7.97 15.72 -15.42
C ARG A 65 -6.67 15.36 -16.10
N PHE A 66 -5.84 14.50 -15.50
CA PHE A 66 -4.47 14.23 -15.94
C PHE A 66 -4.26 12.82 -16.49
N GLY A 67 -5.22 11.91 -16.27
CA GLY A 67 -5.13 10.49 -16.59
C GLY A 67 -4.39 9.67 -15.53
N ALA A 68 -4.79 8.40 -15.36
CA ALA A 68 -4.26 7.51 -14.32
C ALA A 68 -2.73 7.35 -14.40
N GLY A 69 -2.15 7.20 -15.60
CA GLY A 69 -0.71 7.02 -15.78
C GLY A 69 0.13 8.19 -15.26
N LYS A 70 -0.29 9.44 -15.53
CA LYS A 70 0.44 10.62 -15.04
C LYS A 70 0.29 10.78 -13.53
N VAL A 71 -0.92 10.57 -13.00
CA VAL A 71 -1.16 10.63 -11.56
C VAL A 71 -0.27 9.61 -10.86
N THR A 72 -0.23 8.37 -11.33
CA THR A 72 0.64 7.32 -10.77
C THR A 72 2.11 7.71 -10.83
N ALA A 73 2.62 8.17 -11.98
CA ALA A 73 4.03 8.52 -12.13
C ALA A 73 4.46 9.66 -11.20
N VAL A 74 3.64 10.72 -11.10
CA VAL A 74 3.90 11.86 -10.20
C VAL A 74 3.84 11.42 -8.73
N SER A 75 2.88 10.59 -8.39
CA SER A 75 2.69 10.08 -7.03
C SER A 75 3.85 9.20 -6.58
N VAL A 76 4.35 8.28 -7.44
CA VAL A 76 5.56 7.48 -7.14
C VAL A 76 6.81 8.35 -7.05
N ALA A 77 6.95 9.37 -7.89
CA ALA A 77 8.05 10.33 -7.78
C ALA A 77 8.03 11.07 -6.44
N LEU A 78 6.84 11.46 -5.97
CA LEU A 78 6.66 12.15 -4.70
C LEU A 78 7.04 11.26 -3.51
N THR A 79 6.65 9.98 -3.53
CA THR A 79 7.08 9.00 -2.52
C THR A 79 8.59 8.75 -2.57
N ALA A 80 9.18 8.65 -3.76
CA ALA A 80 10.63 8.49 -3.91
C ALA A 80 11.42 9.64 -3.29
N LEU A 81 11.00 10.87 -3.56
CA LEU A 81 11.60 12.08 -2.99
C LEU A 81 11.46 12.14 -1.46
N ALA A 82 10.28 11.79 -0.95
CA ALA A 82 10.03 11.76 0.49
C ALA A 82 10.92 10.71 1.20
N LEU A 83 11.05 9.50 0.63
CA LEU A 83 11.90 8.45 1.17
C LEU A 83 13.39 8.80 1.11
N PHE A 84 13.83 9.48 0.04
CA PHE A 84 15.17 10.03 0.00
C PHE A 84 15.38 11.05 1.12
N GLY A 85 14.40 11.95 1.31
CA GLY A 85 14.41 12.89 2.41
C GLY A 85 14.49 12.20 3.78
N PHE A 86 13.74 11.11 3.98
CA PHE A 86 13.84 10.29 5.21
C PHE A 86 15.27 9.81 5.45
N SER A 87 15.97 9.39 4.39
CA SER A 87 17.36 8.89 4.50
C SER A 87 18.39 9.93 4.97
N VAL A 88 18.08 11.21 4.85
CA VAL A 88 18.94 12.32 5.23
C VAL A 88 18.35 13.22 6.33
N ALA A 89 17.21 12.80 6.91
CA ALA A 89 16.51 13.58 7.92
C ALA A 89 17.34 13.70 9.21
N PRO A 90 17.66 14.92 9.68
CA PRO A 90 18.50 15.14 10.86
C PRO A 90 17.74 14.98 12.18
N ASN A 91 16.40 15.01 12.16
CA ASN A 91 15.57 14.94 13.35
C ASN A 91 14.15 14.48 13.02
N TYR A 92 13.39 14.16 14.06
CA TYR A 92 12.01 13.68 13.97
C TYR A 92 11.06 14.64 13.24
N TRP A 93 11.18 15.94 13.44
CA TRP A 93 10.24 16.90 12.84
C TRP A 93 10.37 16.99 11.33
N VAL A 94 11.59 16.80 10.82
CA VAL A 94 11.82 16.69 9.37
C VAL A 94 11.15 15.43 8.81
N LEU A 95 11.16 14.31 9.55
CA LEU A 95 10.43 13.11 9.14
C LEU A 95 8.90 13.34 9.08
N ILE A 96 8.33 14.05 10.06
CA ILE A 96 6.91 14.46 10.04
C ILE A 96 6.60 15.31 8.81
N LEU A 97 7.44 16.30 8.51
CA LEU A 97 7.24 17.15 7.33
C LEU A 97 7.29 16.35 6.02
N LEU A 98 8.22 15.43 5.90
CA LEU A 98 8.38 14.55 4.75
C LEU A 98 7.31 13.44 4.67
N ALA A 99 6.69 13.09 5.79
CA ALA A 99 5.56 12.16 5.83
C ALA A 99 4.33 12.69 5.07
N ILE A 100 4.17 14.01 4.95
CA ILE A 100 3.07 14.64 4.19
C ILE A 100 3.17 14.28 2.70
N PRO A 101 4.25 14.66 1.97
CA PRO A 101 4.39 14.29 0.56
C PRO A 101 4.43 12.78 0.35
N TYR A 102 4.97 12.00 1.29
CA TYR A 102 4.92 10.55 1.23
C TYR A 102 3.48 10.04 1.21
N GLY A 103 2.64 10.44 2.16
CA GLY A 103 1.24 10.02 2.24
C GLY A 103 0.41 10.47 1.03
N LEU A 104 0.61 11.71 0.56
CA LEU A 104 -0.04 12.21 -0.66
C LEU A 104 0.32 11.37 -1.89
N GLY A 105 1.58 10.98 -2.02
CA GLY A 105 2.04 10.11 -3.10
C GLY A 105 1.43 8.70 -2.99
N ALA A 106 1.52 8.06 -1.83
CA ALA A 106 1.02 6.71 -1.62
C ALA A 106 -0.48 6.59 -1.92
N GLY A 107 -1.31 7.50 -1.38
CA GLY A 107 -2.75 7.49 -1.63
C GLY A 107 -3.12 7.76 -3.09
N GLY A 108 -2.34 8.58 -3.79
CA GLY A 108 -2.55 8.87 -5.22
C GLY A 108 -2.29 7.64 -6.10
N VAL A 109 -1.24 6.87 -5.82
CA VAL A 109 -0.95 5.62 -6.54
C VAL A 109 -2.05 4.60 -6.29
N ASP A 110 -2.37 4.37 -5.01
CA ASP A 110 -3.34 3.36 -4.60
C ASP A 110 -4.71 3.60 -5.25
N ALA A 111 -5.28 4.77 -5.06
CA ALA A 111 -6.60 5.09 -5.60
C ALA A 111 -6.64 5.10 -7.13
N ALA A 112 -5.63 5.66 -7.81
CA ALA A 112 -5.60 5.73 -9.27
C ALA A 112 -5.49 4.35 -9.92
N LEU A 113 -4.65 3.46 -9.38
CA LEU A 113 -4.44 2.14 -9.96
C LEU A 113 -5.57 1.17 -9.63
N ASN A 114 -6.11 1.20 -8.41
CA ASN A 114 -7.29 0.40 -8.05
C ASN A 114 -8.48 0.76 -8.95
N ASN A 115 -8.77 2.04 -9.11
CA ASN A 115 -9.85 2.49 -10.01
C ASN A 115 -9.58 2.08 -11.46
N TYR A 116 -8.35 2.26 -11.95
CA TYR A 116 -7.99 1.88 -13.31
C TYR A 116 -8.16 0.37 -13.57
N VAL A 117 -7.70 -0.47 -12.65
CA VAL A 117 -7.83 -1.93 -12.78
C VAL A 117 -9.29 -2.36 -12.67
N ALA A 118 -10.07 -1.79 -11.75
CA ALA A 118 -11.49 -2.09 -11.60
C ALA A 118 -12.30 -1.82 -12.89
N ILE A 119 -11.96 -0.75 -13.62
CA ILE A 119 -12.67 -0.38 -14.86
C ILE A 119 -12.20 -1.17 -16.10
N HIS A 120 -10.89 -1.53 -16.14
CA HIS A 120 -10.28 -2.00 -17.39
C HIS A 120 -9.92 -3.49 -17.39
N TYR A 121 -9.93 -4.15 -16.24
CA TYR A 121 -9.51 -5.55 -16.10
C TYR A 121 -10.52 -6.38 -15.35
N GLU A 122 -10.37 -7.71 -15.39
CA GLU A 122 -11.22 -8.64 -14.66
C GLU A 122 -10.88 -8.64 -13.16
N SER A 123 -11.85 -9.01 -12.32
CA SER A 123 -11.75 -9.05 -10.86
C SER A 123 -10.52 -9.80 -10.33
N ARG A 124 -10.08 -10.88 -11.00
CA ARG A 124 -8.86 -11.64 -10.64
C ARG A 124 -7.58 -10.77 -10.64
N HIS A 125 -7.51 -9.78 -11.53
CA HIS A 125 -6.35 -8.88 -11.61
C HIS A 125 -6.28 -7.93 -10.41
N MET A 126 -7.41 -7.63 -9.77
CA MET A 126 -7.44 -6.89 -8.52
C MET A 126 -6.77 -7.68 -7.37
N SER A 127 -7.09 -8.97 -7.23
CA SER A 127 -6.44 -9.83 -6.23
C SER A 127 -4.93 -9.94 -6.46
N TRP A 128 -4.51 -10.09 -7.71
CA TRP A 128 -3.09 -10.15 -8.05
C TRP A 128 -2.37 -8.81 -7.84
N LEU A 129 -3.05 -7.71 -8.10
CA LEU A 129 -2.54 -6.36 -7.82
C LEU A 129 -2.17 -6.22 -6.34
N HIS A 130 -3.07 -6.59 -5.44
CA HIS A 130 -2.81 -6.55 -4.01
C HIS A 130 -1.79 -7.60 -3.53
N ALA A 131 -1.66 -8.72 -4.24
CA ALA A 131 -0.56 -9.67 -3.99
C ALA A 131 0.81 -9.06 -4.34
N MET A 132 0.90 -8.27 -5.43
CA MET A 132 2.11 -7.53 -5.79
C MET A 132 2.48 -6.49 -4.73
N TRP A 133 1.48 -5.77 -4.17
CA TRP A 133 1.71 -4.91 -3.01
C TRP A 133 2.35 -5.70 -1.85
N GLY A 134 1.84 -6.89 -1.54
CA GLY A 134 2.39 -7.74 -0.49
C GLY A 134 3.84 -8.14 -0.72
N ILE A 135 4.25 -8.40 -1.97
CA ILE A 135 5.67 -8.64 -2.32
C ILE A 135 6.52 -7.42 -1.98
N GLY A 136 6.04 -6.21 -2.29
CA GLY A 136 6.70 -4.97 -1.91
C GLY A 136 6.83 -4.82 -0.40
N ALA A 137 5.73 -4.99 0.33
CA ALA A 137 5.66 -4.87 1.78
C ALA A 137 6.55 -5.89 2.52
N LEU A 138 6.76 -7.07 1.93
CA LEU A 138 7.72 -8.06 2.41
C LEU A 138 9.17 -7.60 2.17
N THR A 139 9.45 -7.11 0.97
CA THR A 139 10.82 -6.80 0.51
C THR A 139 11.39 -5.58 1.25
N GLY A 140 10.57 -4.59 1.58
CA GLY A 140 11.01 -3.36 2.25
C GLY A 140 11.71 -3.59 3.61
N PRO A 141 11.07 -4.26 4.58
CA PRO A 141 11.71 -4.61 5.86
C PRO A 141 12.96 -5.49 5.70
N TYR A 142 13.00 -6.34 4.68
CA TYR A 142 14.16 -7.17 4.36
C TYR A 142 15.36 -6.33 3.94
N ILE A 143 15.14 -5.34 3.05
CA ILE A 143 16.17 -4.36 2.67
C ILE A 143 16.64 -3.57 3.88
N MET A 144 15.72 -3.15 4.75
CA MET A 144 16.05 -2.44 5.99
C MET A 144 16.88 -3.33 6.92
N GLY A 145 16.47 -4.59 7.16
CA GLY A 145 17.21 -5.55 7.97
C GLY A 145 18.62 -5.81 7.42
N PHE A 146 18.77 -5.91 6.10
CA PHE A 146 20.08 -6.01 5.44
C PHE A 146 20.96 -4.79 5.73
N ALA A 147 20.45 -3.57 5.58
CA ALA A 147 21.20 -2.34 5.85
C ALA A 147 21.62 -2.25 7.33
N LEU A 148 20.74 -2.62 8.25
CA LEU A 148 21.04 -2.68 9.68
C LEU A 148 22.10 -3.73 10.00
N GLY A 149 21.99 -4.94 9.45
CA GLY A 149 22.93 -6.03 9.66
C GLY A 149 24.31 -5.77 9.07
N ALA A 150 24.40 -5.01 7.97
CA ALA A 150 25.66 -4.55 7.39
C ALA A 150 26.31 -3.37 8.15
N GLY A 151 25.71 -2.91 9.25
CA GLY A 151 26.20 -1.78 10.04
C GLY A 151 26.06 -0.40 9.37
N GLN A 152 25.30 -0.32 8.27
CA GLN A 152 25.12 0.92 7.50
C GLN A 152 24.08 1.86 8.15
N GLY A 153 23.21 1.31 9.02
CA GLY A 153 22.14 2.02 9.68
C GLY A 153 20.88 2.20 8.81
N TRP A 154 19.81 2.70 9.45
CA TRP A 154 18.48 2.85 8.82
C TRP A 154 18.46 3.85 7.66
N SER A 155 19.31 4.85 7.66
CA SER A 155 19.43 5.84 6.58
C SER A 155 19.72 5.17 5.23
N TRP A 156 20.60 4.16 5.21
CA TRP A 156 20.90 3.41 4.00
C TRP A 156 19.75 2.51 3.54
N GLY A 157 18.99 1.94 4.48
CA GLY A 157 17.76 1.21 4.14
C GLY A 157 16.79 2.08 3.34
N TYR A 158 16.52 3.30 3.82
CA TYR A 158 15.69 4.27 3.09
C TYR A 158 16.30 4.70 1.75
N ARG A 159 17.63 4.85 1.66
CA ARG A 159 18.32 5.18 0.38
C ARG A 159 18.12 4.07 -0.65
N TYR A 160 18.30 2.82 -0.28
CA TYR A 160 18.10 1.69 -1.19
C TYR A 160 16.67 1.65 -1.73
N ILE A 161 15.68 1.82 -0.86
CA ILE A 161 14.28 1.84 -1.26
C ILE A 161 13.98 3.07 -2.13
N SER A 162 14.52 4.24 -1.79
CA SER A 162 14.36 5.45 -2.61
C SER A 162 14.95 5.28 -4.01
N ILE A 163 16.13 4.67 -4.16
CA ILE A 163 16.75 4.38 -5.47
C ILE A 163 15.83 3.46 -6.29
N LEU A 164 15.30 2.40 -5.68
CA LEU A 164 14.32 1.54 -6.35
C LEU A 164 13.09 2.30 -6.80
N GLN A 165 12.55 3.19 -5.96
CA GLN A 165 11.40 4.04 -6.29
C GLN A 165 11.71 5.01 -7.45
N VAL A 166 12.92 5.56 -7.52
CA VAL A 166 13.34 6.41 -8.65
C VAL A 166 13.39 5.61 -9.95
N VAL A 167 13.96 4.40 -9.92
CA VAL A 167 13.98 3.51 -11.10
C VAL A 167 12.54 3.17 -11.55
N LEU A 168 11.65 2.86 -10.60
CA LEU A 168 10.25 2.58 -10.89
C LEU A 168 9.52 3.80 -11.44
N THR A 169 9.81 5.00 -10.92
CA THR A 169 9.30 6.26 -11.46
C THR A 169 9.72 6.44 -12.93
N ALA A 170 10.98 6.18 -13.25
CA ALA A 170 11.47 6.24 -14.63
C ALA A 170 10.70 5.25 -15.54
N ILE A 171 10.52 3.99 -15.10
CA ILE A 171 9.71 3.00 -15.84
C ILE A 171 8.30 3.50 -16.08
N LEU A 172 7.66 4.09 -15.08
CA LEU A 172 6.31 4.65 -15.19
C LEU A 172 6.25 5.80 -16.19
N ILE A 173 7.22 6.72 -16.17
CA ILE A 173 7.29 7.84 -17.12
C ILE A 173 7.45 7.30 -18.55
N PHE A 174 8.34 6.35 -18.78
CA PHE A 174 8.51 5.74 -20.11
C PHE A 174 7.29 4.92 -20.56
N SER A 175 6.46 4.44 -19.62
CA SER A 175 5.23 3.71 -19.93
C SER A 175 4.03 4.61 -20.27
N LEU A 176 4.10 5.93 -20.09
CA LEU A 176 2.98 6.86 -20.31
C LEU A 176 2.30 6.72 -21.69
N PRO A 177 3.02 6.46 -22.81
CA PRO A 177 2.38 6.24 -24.10
C PRO A 177 1.44 5.02 -24.13
N LEU A 178 1.69 3.98 -23.31
CA LEU A 178 0.86 2.77 -23.26
C LEU A 178 -0.53 3.05 -22.66
N TRP A 179 -0.61 4.01 -21.72
CA TRP A 179 -1.86 4.41 -21.06
C TRP A 179 -2.78 5.16 -22.03
N LYS A 180 -2.24 6.05 -22.87
CA LYS A 180 -3.00 6.78 -23.90
C LYS A 180 -3.61 5.84 -24.92
N LYS A 181 -2.83 4.91 -25.46
CA LYS A 181 -3.27 3.98 -26.51
C LYS A 181 -4.46 3.12 -26.08
N ARG A 182 -4.57 2.79 -24.79
CA ARG A 182 -5.70 2.00 -24.29
C ARG A 182 -6.98 2.83 -24.08
N SER A 183 -6.86 4.10 -23.74
CA SER A 183 -8.02 5.02 -23.70
C SER A 183 -8.63 5.21 -25.08
N GLU A 184 -7.79 5.33 -26.12
CA GLU A 184 -8.25 5.52 -27.51
C GLU A 184 -8.94 4.28 -28.08
N VAL A 185 -8.47 3.06 -27.75
CA VAL A 185 -9.10 1.81 -28.22
C VAL A 185 -10.52 1.66 -27.67
N LYS A 186 -10.77 2.00 -26.39
CA LYS A 186 -12.14 1.94 -25.83
C LYS A 186 -13.07 2.97 -26.44
N THR A 187 -12.58 4.15 -26.77
CA THR A 187 -13.39 5.19 -27.42
C THR A 187 -13.75 4.77 -28.86
N GLY A 188 -12.88 4.03 -29.55
CA GLY A 188 -13.13 3.50 -30.89
C GLY A 188 -14.11 2.30 -30.92
N GLU A 189 -14.07 1.44 -29.89
CA GLU A 189 -15.00 0.29 -29.81
C GLU A 189 -16.43 0.70 -29.45
N VAL A 190 -16.62 1.80 -28.70
CA VAL A 190 -17.95 2.34 -28.38
C VAL A 190 -18.60 3.05 -29.56
N SER A 191 -17.83 3.43 -30.61
CA SER A 191 -18.36 4.08 -31.80
C SER A 191 -18.88 3.10 -32.87
N GLY A 192 -18.79 1.79 -32.66
CA GLY A 192 -19.09 0.75 -33.63
C GLY A 192 -20.39 -0.04 -33.44
N GLU A 193 -21.05 0.03 -32.31
CA GLU A 193 -22.33 -0.65 -32.05
C GLU A 193 -23.30 0.27 -31.31
N SER A 194 -24.10 0.99 -32.10
CA SER A 194 -25.28 1.69 -31.59
C SER A 194 -26.51 0.85 -31.90
N ASP A 195 -27.05 0.17 -30.90
CA ASP A 195 -28.51 0.08 -30.81
C ASP A 195 -28.95 -0.04 -29.34
N GLY A 196 -29.91 0.83 -28.97
CA GLY A 196 -30.81 0.63 -27.82
C GLY A 196 -30.39 1.18 -26.47
N THR A 197 -30.79 2.46 -26.23
CA THR A 197 -31.22 2.98 -24.89
C THR A 197 -30.40 2.60 -23.65
N ALA A 198 -29.29 3.29 -23.45
CA ALA A 198 -28.82 3.57 -22.09
C ALA A 198 -28.37 5.04 -22.07
N ASN A 199 -29.16 5.89 -21.40
CA ASN A 199 -28.78 7.24 -21.04
C ASN A 199 -27.45 7.18 -20.28
N ASP A 200 -26.35 7.47 -20.99
CA ASP A 200 -25.06 7.79 -20.39
C ASP A 200 -25.12 9.23 -19.88
N GLU A 201 -26.08 9.48 -18.99
CA GLU A 201 -26.04 10.64 -18.12
C GLU A 201 -24.77 10.47 -17.30
N THR A 202 -23.82 11.36 -17.51
CA THR A 202 -22.64 11.63 -16.68
C THR A 202 -22.95 11.34 -15.20
N ARG A 203 -22.67 10.11 -14.76
CA ARG A 203 -22.87 9.73 -13.35
C ARG A 203 -21.97 10.61 -12.53
N LYS A 204 -22.54 11.66 -11.96
CA LYS A 204 -21.86 12.47 -10.95
C LYS A 204 -21.38 11.54 -9.84
N PRO A 205 -20.10 11.56 -9.48
CA PRO A 205 -19.60 10.70 -8.42
C PRO A 205 -20.45 10.90 -7.17
N LEU A 206 -20.93 9.80 -6.59
CA LEU A 206 -21.64 9.83 -5.32
C LEU A 206 -20.71 10.44 -4.27
N GLY A 207 -21.05 11.61 -3.74
CA GLY A 207 -20.28 12.19 -2.64
C GLY A 207 -20.34 11.27 -1.40
N VAL A 208 -19.47 11.52 -0.43
CA VAL A 208 -19.35 10.71 0.81
C VAL A 208 -20.72 10.45 1.47
N ARG A 209 -21.63 11.44 1.47
CA ARG A 209 -23.00 11.29 2.01
C ARG A 209 -23.83 10.27 1.22
N GLY A 210 -23.68 10.24 -0.10
CA GLY A 210 -24.37 9.28 -0.96
C GLY A 210 -23.88 7.85 -0.72
N VAL A 211 -22.57 7.64 -0.57
CA VAL A 211 -21.98 6.33 -0.23
C VAL A 211 -22.47 5.86 1.15
N LEU A 212 -22.48 6.72 2.16
CA LEU A 212 -22.96 6.39 3.50
C LEU A 212 -24.47 6.11 3.59
N ALA A 213 -25.24 6.52 2.58
CA ALA A 213 -26.68 6.22 2.46
C ALA A 213 -26.94 4.81 1.89
N ILE A 214 -25.94 4.16 1.28
CA ILE A 214 -26.05 2.79 0.77
C ILE A 214 -26.19 1.83 1.96
N ARG A 215 -27.22 0.98 1.91
CA ARG A 215 -27.44 -0.04 2.95
C ARG A 215 -26.24 -1.01 3.04
N GLY A 216 -25.70 -1.20 4.24
CA GLY A 216 -24.53 -2.05 4.48
C GLY A 216 -23.17 -1.33 4.31
N ALA A 217 -23.12 -0.13 3.75
CA ALA A 217 -21.86 0.57 3.52
C ALA A 217 -21.15 0.95 4.83
N LYS A 218 -21.89 1.33 5.85
CA LYS A 218 -21.32 1.70 7.16
C LYS A 218 -20.68 0.49 7.85
N GLU A 219 -21.34 -0.64 7.81
CA GLU A 219 -20.86 -1.92 8.37
C GLU A 219 -19.58 -2.38 7.69
N ILE A 220 -19.53 -2.28 6.35
CA ILE A 220 -18.33 -2.60 5.56
C ILE A 220 -17.19 -1.64 5.92
N LEU A 221 -17.46 -0.34 6.03
CA LEU A 221 -16.45 0.66 6.39
C LEU A 221 -15.87 0.41 7.79
N VAL A 222 -16.72 0.08 8.78
CA VAL A 222 -16.25 -0.26 10.14
C VAL A 222 -15.42 -1.54 10.13
N MET A 223 -15.86 -2.57 9.43
CA MET A 223 -15.13 -3.84 9.30
C MET A 223 -13.75 -3.60 8.67
N PHE A 224 -13.71 -2.82 7.59
CA PHE A 224 -12.47 -2.49 6.89
C PHE A 224 -11.53 -1.64 7.74
N PHE A 225 -12.08 -0.68 8.50
CA PHE A 225 -11.31 0.11 9.46
C PHE A 225 -10.65 -0.78 10.52
N CYS A 226 -11.40 -1.71 11.13
CA CYS A 226 -10.86 -2.63 12.12
C CYS A 226 -9.76 -3.52 11.53
N TYR A 227 -9.95 -4.01 10.31
CA TYR A 227 -8.94 -4.78 9.58
C TYR A 227 -7.66 -3.96 9.35
N CYS A 228 -7.79 -2.75 8.80
CA CYS A 228 -6.65 -1.88 8.56
C CYS A 228 -5.93 -1.48 9.86
N ALA A 229 -6.66 -1.24 10.95
CA ALA A 229 -6.07 -0.93 12.25
C ALA A 229 -5.22 -2.08 12.78
N LEU A 230 -5.68 -3.32 12.66
CA LEU A 230 -4.94 -4.51 13.05
C LEU A 230 -3.69 -4.71 12.18
N GLU A 231 -3.84 -4.61 10.86
CA GLU A 231 -2.73 -4.74 9.91
C GLU A 231 -1.65 -3.69 10.18
N GLN A 232 -2.02 -2.42 10.30
CA GLN A 232 -1.10 -1.32 10.56
C GLN A 232 -0.42 -1.43 11.93
N THR A 233 -1.13 -1.91 12.95
CA THR A 233 -0.54 -2.15 14.28
C THR A 233 0.57 -3.20 14.18
N ALA A 234 0.31 -4.32 13.51
CA ALA A 234 1.32 -5.36 13.33
C ALA A 234 2.52 -4.84 12.51
N MET A 235 2.28 -4.18 11.38
CA MET A 235 3.34 -3.65 10.51
C MET A 235 4.21 -2.59 11.21
N LEU A 236 3.61 -1.74 12.04
CA LEU A 236 4.34 -0.65 12.72
C LEU A 236 5.10 -1.13 13.96
N TRP A 237 4.50 -2.01 14.74
CA TRP A 237 4.99 -2.32 16.08
C TRP A 237 5.66 -3.69 16.25
N ALA A 238 5.50 -4.64 15.30
CA ALA A 238 6.04 -5.99 15.44
C ALA A 238 7.56 -6.00 15.68
N SER A 239 8.33 -5.24 14.91
CA SER A 239 9.78 -5.16 15.09
C SER A 239 10.16 -4.54 16.44
N SER A 240 9.48 -3.46 16.84
CA SER A 240 9.72 -2.81 18.14
C SER A 240 9.36 -3.74 19.30
N TYR A 241 8.25 -4.45 19.22
CA TYR A 241 7.83 -5.44 20.22
C TYR A 241 8.88 -6.56 20.39
N MET A 242 9.36 -7.12 19.27
CA MET A 242 10.37 -8.17 19.29
C MET A 242 11.72 -7.66 19.83
N ALA A 243 12.16 -6.48 19.38
CA ALA A 243 13.46 -5.95 19.79
C ALA A 243 13.48 -5.44 21.24
N LEU A 244 12.47 -4.67 21.64
CA LEU A 244 12.44 -4.00 22.94
C LEU A 244 11.71 -4.81 24.03
N GLY A 245 10.67 -5.56 23.65
CA GLY A 245 9.88 -6.35 24.59
C GLY A 245 10.44 -7.75 24.82
N LYS A 246 11.01 -8.38 23.79
CA LYS A 246 11.54 -9.74 23.83
C LYS A 246 13.08 -9.82 23.79
N GLY A 247 13.78 -8.70 23.62
CA GLY A 247 15.25 -8.66 23.58
C GLY A 247 15.87 -9.28 22.34
N ILE A 248 15.10 -9.46 21.24
CA ILE A 248 15.59 -10.00 19.97
C ILE A 248 16.46 -8.95 19.28
N ASP A 249 17.55 -9.37 18.67
CA ASP A 249 18.40 -8.47 17.89
C ASP A 249 17.60 -7.67 16.86
N LYS A 250 17.90 -6.36 16.72
CA LYS A 250 17.15 -5.42 15.88
C LYS A 250 17.10 -5.83 14.41
N THR A 251 18.19 -6.40 13.90
CA THR A 251 18.27 -6.92 12.53
C THR A 251 17.33 -8.09 12.34
N THR A 252 17.37 -9.06 13.26
CA THR A 252 16.50 -10.23 13.26
C THR A 252 15.04 -9.83 13.44
N ALA A 253 14.73 -8.89 14.34
CA ALA A 253 13.38 -8.38 14.54
C ALA A 253 12.82 -7.71 13.28
N ALA A 254 13.64 -6.92 12.56
CA ALA A 254 13.25 -6.31 11.30
C ALA A 254 12.94 -7.36 10.21
N MET A 255 13.79 -8.40 10.11
CA MET A 255 13.57 -9.51 9.16
C MET A 255 12.32 -10.33 9.53
N TRP A 256 12.10 -10.62 10.81
CA TRP A 256 10.92 -11.39 11.25
C TRP A 256 9.61 -10.62 11.10
N ALA A 257 9.64 -9.30 11.26
CA ALA A 257 8.48 -8.47 10.97
C ALA A 257 7.98 -8.64 9.52
N SER A 258 8.89 -8.94 8.57
CA SER A 258 8.51 -9.21 7.19
C SER A 258 7.70 -10.50 7.01
N LEU A 259 7.79 -11.48 7.93
CA LEU A 259 7.01 -12.73 7.85
C LEU A 259 5.50 -12.47 7.93
N PHE A 260 5.09 -11.42 8.65
CA PHE A 260 3.69 -10.99 8.64
C PHE A 260 3.21 -10.63 7.24
N CYS A 261 4.04 -9.94 6.47
CA CYS A 261 3.74 -9.58 5.07
C CYS A 261 3.69 -10.81 4.16
N ILE A 262 4.48 -11.87 4.45
CA ILE A 262 4.34 -13.16 3.74
C ILE A 262 2.93 -13.73 3.95
N GLY A 263 2.46 -13.76 5.20
CA GLY A 263 1.11 -14.24 5.53
C GLY A 263 0.03 -13.49 4.76
N ILE A 264 0.11 -12.15 4.71
CA ILE A 264 -0.82 -11.31 3.94
C ILE A 264 -0.76 -11.65 2.44
N THR A 265 0.45 -11.74 1.88
CA THR A 265 0.65 -12.00 0.45
C THR A 265 0.12 -13.36 0.05
N VAL A 266 0.48 -14.41 0.80
CA VAL A 266 0.02 -15.78 0.57
C VAL A 266 -1.50 -15.88 0.73
N GLY A 267 -2.06 -15.24 1.77
CA GLY A 267 -3.50 -15.19 1.99
C GLY A 267 -4.26 -14.53 0.83
N ARG A 268 -3.76 -13.41 0.31
CA ARG A 268 -4.34 -12.71 -0.86
C ARG A 268 -4.23 -13.53 -2.14
N LEU A 269 -3.10 -14.19 -2.38
CA LEU A 269 -2.95 -15.11 -3.51
C LEU A 269 -3.89 -16.31 -3.39
N ALA A 270 -3.92 -16.95 -2.23
CA ALA A 270 -4.77 -18.11 -1.98
C ALA A 270 -6.27 -17.76 -2.09
N SER A 271 -6.69 -16.59 -1.60
CA SER A 271 -8.07 -16.14 -1.68
C SER A 271 -8.57 -16.06 -3.12
N GLY A 272 -7.73 -15.61 -4.06
CA GLY A 272 -8.08 -15.56 -5.48
C GLY A 272 -8.43 -16.94 -6.08
N PHE A 273 -7.83 -18.01 -5.58
CA PHE A 273 -8.16 -19.39 -5.99
C PHE A 273 -9.31 -19.98 -5.19
N LEU A 274 -9.38 -19.68 -3.88
CA LEU A 274 -10.41 -20.22 -2.99
C LEU A 274 -11.81 -19.66 -3.30
N THR A 275 -11.90 -18.39 -3.71
CA THR A 275 -13.16 -17.76 -4.15
C THR A 275 -13.78 -18.40 -5.38
N MET A 276 -13.00 -19.18 -6.15
CA MET A 276 -13.57 -20.02 -7.23
C MET A 276 -14.39 -21.21 -6.73
N LYS A 277 -14.22 -21.63 -5.46
CA LYS A 277 -14.89 -22.78 -4.86
C LYS A 277 -15.81 -22.42 -3.68
N PHE A 278 -15.48 -21.37 -2.96
CA PHE A 278 -16.20 -20.93 -1.76
C PHE A 278 -16.85 -19.57 -2.01
N ASN A 279 -18.03 -19.36 -1.42
CA ASN A 279 -18.71 -18.08 -1.48
C ASN A 279 -18.08 -17.04 -0.55
N ASP A 280 -18.31 -15.75 -0.81
CA ASP A 280 -17.74 -14.63 -0.05
C ASP A 280 -18.01 -14.72 1.47
N PRO A 281 -19.23 -15.06 1.95
CA PRO A 281 -19.49 -15.20 3.39
C PRO A 281 -18.65 -16.29 4.07
N ALA A 282 -18.38 -17.42 3.40
CA ALA A 282 -17.54 -18.48 3.93
C ALA A 282 -16.07 -18.03 4.01
N MET A 283 -15.58 -17.32 2.99
CA MET A 283 -14.23 -16.77 2.96
C MET A 283 -14.01 -15.73 4.06
N ILE A 284 -14.98 -14.84 4.28
CA ILE A 284 -14.91 -13.84 5.37
C ILE A 284 -14.85 -14.55 6.73
N ARG A 285 -15.71 -15.54 6.99
CA ARG A 285 -15.70 -16.29 8.26
C ARG A 285 -14.39 -17.04 8.48
N LEU A 286 -13.85 -17.66 7.44
CA LEU A 286 -12.56 -18.35 7.50
C LEU A 286 -11.43 -17.35 7.87
N GLY A 287 -11.38 -16.21 7.19
CA GLY A 287 -10.42 -15.15 7.48
C GLY A 287 -10.52 -14.65 8.92
N GLN A 288 -11.73 -14.38 9.40
CA GLN A 288 -11.95 -13.96 10.80
C GLN A 288 -11.49 -15.02 11.81
N ALA A 289 -11.78 -16.31 11.57
CA ALA A 289 -11.35 -17.39 12.43
C ALA A 289 -9.81 -17.50 12.48
N LEU A 290 -9.13 -17.37 11.33
CA LEU A 290 -7.67 -17.38 11.26
C LEU A 290 -7.04 -16.21 12.01
N VAL A 291 -7.60 -14.99 11.87
CA VAL A 291 -7.13 -13.80 12.59
C VAL A 291 -7.29 -13.97 14.10
N LEU A 292 -8.47 -14.44 14.56
CA LEU A 292 -8.72 -14.69 15.98
C LEU A 292 -7.74 -15.74 16.53
N THR A 293 -7.53 -16.83 15.82
CA THR A 293 -6.58 -17.88 16.22
C THR A 293 -5.15 -17.31 16.32
N GLY A 294 -4.73 -16.50 15.33
CA GLY A 294 -3.40 -15.87 15.35
C GLY A 294 -3.20 -14.93 16.54
N ILE A 295 -4.22 -14.11 16.87
CA ILE A 295 -4.17 -13.21 18.05
C ILE A 295 -4.12 -14.03 19.35
N CYS A 296 -4.93 -15.10 19.47
CA CYS A 296 -4.91 -15.97 20.64
C CYS A 296 -3.52 -16.62 20.83
N LEU A 297 -2.91 -17.12 19.75
CA LEU A 297 -1.58 -17.72 19.79
C LEU A 297 -0.50 -16.70 20.22
N LEU A 298 -0.58 -15.47 19.69
CA LEU A 298 0.34 -14.40 20.10
C LEU A 298 0.22 -14.11 21.60
N TYR A 299 -1.02 -13.96 22.09
CA TYR A 299 -1.29 -13.67 23.50
C TYR A 299 -0.87 -14.82 24.42
N THR A 300 -1.14 -16.07 24.06
CA THR A 300 -0.79 -17.23 24.89
C THR A 300 0.71 -17.51 24.90
N SER A 301 1.44 -17.20 23.84
CA SER A 301 2.90 -17.34 23.82
C SER A 301 3.62 -16.34 24.73
N ASP A 302 2.96 -15.25 25.12
CA ASP A 302 3.48 -14.28 26.09
C ASP A 302 3.24 -14.69 27.55
N ALA A 303 2.31 -15.61 27.79
CA ALA A 303 1.95 -16.10 29.13
C ALA A 303 2.78 -17.33 29.57
N ALA A 304 3.60 -17.89 28.69
CA ALA A 304 4.50 -19.04 28.94
C ALA A 304 5.95 -18.56 29.09
#